data_38e07224819eee9b69a08fa2b5074715
#
_entry.id   38e07224819eee9b69a08fa2b5074715
#
_cell.length_a   1.000
_cell.length_b   1.000
_cell.length_c   1.000
_cell.angle_alpha   90.00
_cell.angle_beta   90.00
_cell.angle_gamma   90.00
#
_symmetry.space_group_name_H-M   'P 1'
#
loop_
_entity.id
_entity.type
_entity.pdbx_description
1 polymer ?
#
loop_
_entity_poly.entity_id
_entity_poly.type
_entity_poly.pdbx_seq_one_letter_code
_entity_poly.pdbx_strand_id
1 'polypeptide(L)'
;MTLKFDIVPELMPHVAEATVRFRYLFPGSNVAVAGDIVTIDGETGVSAEQLEQQFMYCLYRQKIYSETLPLRRTLLAGVTGR
;
A
#
# COMPACT_ATOMS: atom_id res chain seq x y z
N MET A 1 13.10 -1.27 -16.15
CA MET A 1 13.18 -2.35 -15.17
C MET A 1 11.78 -2.71 -14.72
N THR A 2 11.47 -3.99 -14.71
CA THR A 2 10.12 -4.47 -14.37
C THR A 2 10.21 -5.39 -13.16
N LEU A 3 9.38 -5.13 -12.17
CA LEU A 3 9.30 -5.91 -10.95
C LEU A 3 7.91 -6.52 -10.84
N LYS A 4 7.84 -7.83 -10.59
CA LYS A 4 6.58 -8.54 -10.38
C LYS A 4 6.64 -9.26 -9.05
N PHE A 5 5.54 -9.21 -8.30
CA PHE A 5 5.43 -9.97 -7.07
C PHE A 5 3.96 -10.23 -6.73
N ASP A 6 3.75 -11.29 -5.97
CA ASP A 6 2.42 -11.70 -5.55
C ASP A 6 2.00 -10.96 -4.29
N ILE A 7 0.71 -10.66 -4.22
CA ILE A 7 0.12 -10.04 -3.03
C ILE A 7 -0.75 -11.08 -2.34
N VAL A 8 -0.58 -11.24 -1.04
CA VAL A 8 -1.44 -12.14 -0.27
C VAL A 8 -2.88 -11.63 -0.28
N PRO A 9 -3.88 -12.52 -0.30
CA PRO A 9 -5.29 -12.09 -0.38
C PRO A 9 -5.70 -11.13 0.72
N GLU A 10 -5.09 -11.24 1.87
CA GLU A 10 -5.37 -10.38 3.02
C GLU A 10 -5.06 -8.91 2.75
N LEU A 11 -4.07 -8.65 1.88
CA LEU A 11 -3.65 -7.29 1.55
C LEU A 11 -4.31 -6.75 0.27
N MET A 12 -5.00 -7.60 -0.48
CA MET A 12 -5.63 -7.19 -1.73
C MET A 12 -6.57 -5.99 -1.60
N PRO A 13 -7.41 -5.89 -0.56
CA PRO A 13 -8.28 -4.73 -0.41
C PRO A 13 -7.55 -3.40 -0.26
N HIS A 14 -6.27 -3.44 0.09
CA HIS A 14 -5.47 -2.25 0.33
C HIS A 14 -4.58 -1.86 -0.85
N VAL A 15 -4.57 -2.68 -1.91
CA VAL A 15 -3.66 -2.48 -3.05
C VAL A 15 -3.95 -1.17 -3.77
N ALA A 16 -5.22 -0.83 -3.97
CA ALA A 16 -5.58 0.39 -4.71
C ALA A 16 -5.02 1.64 -4.03
N GLU A 17 -5.23 1.75 -2.72
CA GLU A 17 -4.75 2.89 -1.95
C GLU A 17 -3.23 2.90 -1.84
N ALA A 18 -2.63 1.73 -1.63
CA ALA A 18 -1.18 1.61 -1.60
C ALA A 18 -0.56 2.03 -2.93
N THR A 19 -1.19 1.68 -4.04
CA THR A 19 -0.73 2.05 -5.38
C THR A 19 -0.74 3.57 -5.54
N VAL A 20 -1.80 4.23 -5.13
CA VAL A 20 -1.89 5.69 -5.21
C VAL A 20 -0.77 6.33 -4.42
N ARG A 21 -0.55 5.88 -3.19
CA ARG A 21 0.51 6.41 -2.35
C ARG A 21 1.89 6.12 -2.92
N PHE A 22 2.11 4.93 -3.43
CA PHE A 22 3.38 4.55 -4.03
C PHE A 22 3.70 5.42 -5.24
N ARG A 23 2.72 5.66 -6.11
CA ARG A 23 2.90 6.50 -7.28
C ARG A 23 3.21 7.95 -6.90
N TYR A 24 2.67 8.41 -5.78
CA TYR A 24 2.99 9.73 -5.26
C TYR A 24 4.45 9.81 -4.81
N LEU A 25 4.94 8.76 -4.15
CA LEU A 25 6.33 8.70 -3.68
C LEU A 25 7.32 8.50 -4.82
N PHE A 26 6.93 7.77 -5.84
CA PHE A 26 7.77 7.44 -6.99
C PHE A 26 7.05 7.80 -8.28
N PRO A 27 7.03 9.10 -8.66
CA PRO A 27 6.24 9.54 -9.82
C PRO A 27 6.65 8.91 -11.15
N GLY A 28 7.90 8.44 -11.24
CA GLY A 28 8.40 7.80 -12.46
C GLY A 28 8.00 6.33 -12.59
N SER A 29 7.28 5.78 -11.62
CA SER A 29 6.90 4.37 -11.64
C SER A 29 5.50 4.19 -12.24
N ASN A 30 5.32 3.03 -12.90
CA ASN A 30 4.02 2.57 -13.36
C ASN A 30 3.67 1.30 -12.62
N VAL A 31 2.50 1.28 -11.99
CA VAL A 31 2.05 0.12 -11.22
C VAL A 31 0.83 -0.46 -11.89
N ALA A 32 0.88 -1.74 -12.20
CA ALA A 32 -0.24 -2.47 -12.78
C ALA A 32 -0.60 -3.63 -11.87
N VAL A 33 -1.88 -3.87 -11.69
CA VAL A 33 -2.38 -4.95 -10.85
C VAL A 33 -3.21 -5.88 -11.72
N ALA A 34 -2.84 -7.15 -11.72
CA ALA A 34 -3.54 -8.18 -12.47
C ALA A 34 -3.80 -9.35 -11.51
N GLY A 35 -5.05 -9.53 -11.10
CA GLY A 35 -5.37 -10.52 -10.08
C GLY A 35 -4.66 -10.22 -8.78
N ASP A 36 -3.84 -11.14 -8.32
CA ASP A 36 -3.04 -10.97 -7.11
C ASP A 36 -1.59 -10.62 -7.39
N ILE A 37 -1.27 -10.30 -8.64
CA ILE A 37 0.10 -9.98 -9.05
C ILE A 37 0.21 -8.48 -9.29
N VAL A 38 1.21 -7.86 -8.68
CA VAL A 38 1.53 -6.44 -8.88
C VAL A 38 2.79 -6.36 -9.72
N THR A 39 2.72 -5.54 -10.77
CA THR A 39 3.86 -5.27 -11.65
C THR A 39 4.22 -3.80 -11.51
N ILE A 40 5.48 -3.53 -11.19
CA ILE A 40 6.00 -2.17 -11.11
C ILE A 40 7.05 -2.00 -12.19
N ASP A 41 6.88 -0.97 -13.01
CA ASP A 41 7.76 -0.66 -14.11
C ASP A 41 8.13 0.81 -14.07
N GLY A 42 9.26 1.17 -14.69
CA GLY A 42 9.71 2.54 -14.78
C GLY A 42 11.09 2.75 -14.20
N GLU A 43 11.61 3.97 -14.41
CA GLU A 43 12.92 4.35 -13.89
C GLU A 43 12.73 5.28 -12.71
N THR A 44 13.02 4.76 -11.52
CA THR A 44 12.82 5.50 -10.27
C THR A 44 14.14 5.86 -9.59
N GLY A 45 15.25 5.32 -10.10
CA GLY A 45 16.56 5.52 -9.49
C GLY A 45 16.81 4.64 -8.27
N VAL A 46 15.89 3.76 -7.92
CA VAL A 46 16.04 2.83 -6.79
C VAL A 46 16.04 1.39 -7.29
N SER A 47 16.61 0.50 -6.49
CA SER A 47 16.69 -0.92 -6.85
C SER A 47 15.32 -1.58 -6.79
N ALA A 48 15.18 -2.74 -7.46
CA ALA A 48 13.95 -3.52 -7.43
C ALA A 48 13.58 -3.92 -6.01
N GLU A 49 14.58 -4.31 -5.21
CA GLU A 49 14.34 -4.68 -3.81
C GLU A 49 13.75 -3.53 -3.01
N GLN A 50 14.29 -2.33 -3.19
CA GLN A 50 13.79 -1.15 -2.50
C GLN A 50 12.38 -0.80 -2.94
N LEU A 51 12.08 -0.93 -4.23
CA LEU A 51 10.73 -0.69 -4.74
C LEU A 51 9.73 -1.67 -4.14
N GLU A 52 10.10 -2.95 -4.09
CA GLU A 52 9.25 -3.96 -3.48
C GLU A 52 9.02 -3.67 -2.01
N GLN A 53 10.08 -3.37 -1.27
CA GLN A 53 9.98 -3.04 0.15
C GLN A 53 9.08 -1.83 0.39
N GLN A 54 9.23 -0.79 -0.41
CA GLN A 54 8.42 0.42 -0.27
C GLN A 54 6.96 0.15 -0.60
N PHE A 55 6.69 -0.65 -1.61
CA PHE A 55 5.32 -1.00 -1.94
C PHE A 55 4.68 -1.84 -0.84
N MET A 56 5.39 -2.84 -0.35
CA MET A 56 4.90 -3.66 0.76
C MET A 56 4.70 -2.83 2.02
N TYR A 57 5.57 -1.88 2.27
CA TYR A 57 5.41 -0.95 3.39
C TYR A 57 4.12 -0.14 3.25
N CYS A 58 3.82 0.35 2.05
CA CYS A 58 2.58 1.07 1.80
C CYS A 58 1.36 0.18 2.04
N LEU A 59 1.43 -1.08 1.61
CA LEU A 59 0.35 -2.04 1.83
C LEU A 59 0.09 -2.28 3.32
N TYR A 60 1.15 -2.58 4.07
CA TYR A 60 1.03 -2.84 5.50
C TYR A 60 0.53 -1.60 6.24
N ARG A 61 1.00 -0.44 5.84
CA ARG A 61 0.56 0.80 6.45
C ARG A 61 -0.93 1.03 6.22
N GLN A 62 -1.42 0.77 5.01
CA GLN A 62 -2.85 0.91 4.72
C GLN A 62 -3.68 -0.12 5.50
N LYS A 63 -3.17 -1.33 5.61
CA LYS A 63 -3.86 -2.37 6.39
C LYS A 63 -3.99 -1.95 7.85
N ILE A 64 -2.89 -1.53 8.46
CA ILE A 64 -2.88 -1.10 9.86
C ILE A 64 -3.81 0.08 10.05
N TYR A 65 -3.74 1.06 9.18
CA TYR A 65 -4.61 2.23 9.25
C TYR A 65 -6.08 1.84 9.19
N SER A 66 -6.44 0.95 8.26
CA SER A 66 -7.81 0.48 8.10
C SER A 66 -8.29 -0.27 9.33
N GLU A 67 -7.44 -1.11 9.91
CA GLU A 67 -7.81 -1.89 11.10
C GLU A 67 -7.94 -1.04 12.35
N THR A 68 -7.14 0.02 12.46
CA THR A 68 -7.14 0.86 13.67
C THR A 68 -8.16 2.00 13.61
N LEU A 69 -8.67 2.33 12.43
CA LEU A 69 -9.60 3.43 12.28
C LEU A 69 -10.89 3.24 13.07
N PRO A 70 -11.56 2.08 13.02
CA PRO A 70 -12.75 1.85 13.85
C PRO A 70 -12.45 1.93 15.33
N LEU A 71 -11.31 1.43 15.76
CA LEU A 71 -10.91 1.49 17.16
C LEU A 71 -10.71 2.93 17.61
N ARG A 72 -10.09 3.76 16.78
CA ARG A 72 -9.91 5.18 17.08
C ARG A 72 -11.24 5.89 17.24
N ARG A 73 -12.20 5.60 16.35
CA ARG A 73 -13.52 6.19 16.44
C ARG A 73 -14.21 5.81 17.73
N THR A 74 -14.09 4.56 18.13
CA THR A 74 -14.67 4.07 19.38
C THR A 74 -14.06 4.80 20.58
N LEU A 75 -12.74 4.96 20.57
CA LEU A 75 -12.05 5.66 21.65
C LEU A 75 -12.45 7.13 21.72
N LEU A 76 -12.53 7.80 20.58
CA LEU A 76 -12.93 9.20 20.52
C LEU A 76 -14.37 9.38 20.96
N ALA A 77 -15.27 8.50 20.52
CA ALA A 77 -16.65 8.54 20.94
C ALA A 77 -16.81 8.33 22.45
N GLY A 78 -16.01 7.42 23.01
CA GLY A 78 -16.02 7.18 24.45
C GLY A 78 -15.54 8.36 25.26
N VAL A 79 -14.60 9.13 24.73
CA VAL A 79 -14.08 10.32 25.39
C VAL A 79 -15.04 11.50 25.24
N THR A 80 -15.58 11.69 24.06
CA THR A 80 -16.45 12.84 23.77
C THR A 80 -17.90 12.62 24.13
N GLY A 81 -18.32 11.39 24.30
CA GLY A 81 -19.69 11.03 24.61
C GLY A 81 -20.09 11.21 26.09
N ARG A 82 -19.28 11.87 26.84
CA ARG A 82 -19.54 12.08 28.26
C ARG A 82 -20.17 13.42 28.55
#